data_ea077b80956cb70097905b6614e767c6
#
_entry.id   ea077b80956cb70097905b6614e767c6
#
_cell.length_a   1.000
_cell.length_b   1.000
_cell.length_c   1.000
_cell.angle_alpha   90.00
_cell.angle_beta   90.00
_cell.angle_gamma   90.00
#
_symmetry.space_group_name_H-M   'P 1'
#
loop_
_entity.id
_entity.type
_entity.pdbx_description
1 polymer ?
#
loop_
_entity_poly.entity_id
_entity_poly.type
_entity_poly.pdbx_seq_one_letter_code
_entity_poly.pdbx_strand_id
1 'polypeptide(L)'
;MDKLVRKIEIPLARKAVEKAGLYIVQEKDLDRLAEVAADAYQDYPLHKWFTKGKYDAKASKLIMQISLKTMTEDAVIYADSEEMNGFAVWLPFGFTGSKTLPFLMNGGLRLILHAGPGIIGRLLTYETYAMSLKKGFTENYDWYLYNLSIKKDAQGKGLASKLLRPMLQFCDDECMVAYLETNKEPNVGLYRHYGFDLMKEEQIPRSTVTHYAMVRTPKGK
;
A
#
# COMPACT_ATOMS: atom_id res chain seq x y z
N MET A 1 -19.20 10.82 9.37
CA MET A 1 -18.96 9.37 9.49
C MET A 1 -17.48 9.03 9.74
N ASP A 2 -16.51 9.89 9.32
CA ASP A 2 -15.09 9.52 9.28
C ASP A 2 -14.34 9.23 10.60
N LYS A 3 -14.54 10.01 11.65
CA LYS A 3 -13.74 9.84 12.89
C LYS A 3 -14.22 8.69 13.78
N LEU A 4 -15.51 8.34 13.74
CA LEU A 4 -16.07 7.29 14.58
C LEU A 4 -15.75 5.90 14.02
N VAL A 5 -15.84 5.74 12.69
CA VAL A 5 -15.49 4.52 11.96
C VAL A 5 -14.02 4.16 12.21
N ARG A 6 -13.10 5.10 12.06
CA ARG A 6 -11.66 4.90 12.31
C ARG A 6 -11.35 4.48 13.75
N LYS A 7 -12.10 4.99 14.73
CA LYS A 7 -11.89 4.65 16.15
C LYS A 7 -12.30 3.23 16.51
N ILE A 8 -13.19 2.62 15.75
CA ILE A 8 -13.72 1.28 16.04
C ILE A 8 -13.07 0.22 15.15
N GLU A 9 -12.97 0.48 13.85
CA GLU A 9 -12.53 -0.52 12.86
C GLU A 9 -11.02 -0.79 12.91
N ILE A 10 -10.16 0.24 13.08
CA ILE A 10 -8.71 0.04 13.16
C ILE A 10 -8.31 -0.87 14.32
N PRO A 11 -8.79 -0.68 15.55
CA PRO A 11 -8.52 -1.59 16.67
C PRO A 11 -9.02 -3.02 16.44
N LEU A 12 -10.20 -3.19 15.80
CA LEU A 12 -10.75 -4.51 15.49
C LEU A 12 -9.89 -5.24 14.45
N ALA A 13 -9.52 -4.55 13.38
CA ALA A 13 -8.65 -5.10 12.33
C ALA A 13 -7.26 -5.44 12.89
N ARG A 14 -6.67 -4.59 13.74
CA ARG A 14 -5.39 -4.89 14.44
C ARG A 14 -5.52 -6.16 15.28
N LYS A 15 -6.57 -6.30 16.06
CA LYS A 15 -6.82 -7.49 16.87
C LYS A 15 -6.97 -8.76 16.02
N ALA A 16 -7.60 -8.66 14.84
CA ALA A 16 -7.74 -9.80 13.92
C ALA A 16 -6.37 -10.28 13.40
N VAL A 17 -5.48 -9.37 13.02
CA VAL A 17 -4.14 -9.71 12.52
C VAL A 17 -3.20 -10.18 13.65
N GLU A 18 -3.30 -9.62 14.88
CA GLU A 18 -2.57 -10.10 16.07
C GLU A 18 -2.97 -11.53 16.42
N LYS A 19 -4.27 -11.83 16.41
CA LYS A 19 -4.79 -13.19 16.66
C LYS A 19 -4.28 -14.21 15.65
N ALA A 20 -3.96 -13.77 14.44
CA ALA A 20 -3.34 -14.61 13.41
C ALA A 20 -1.81 -14.78 13.59
N GLY A 21 -1.22 -14.25 14.66
CA GLY A 21 0.21 -14.36 14.94
C GLY A 21 1.09 -13.45 14.09
N LEU A 22 0.55 -12.33 13.59
CA LEU A 22 1.31 -11.34 12.83
C LEU A 22 1.85 -10.25 13.78
N TYR A 23 3.00 -9.70 13.43
CA TYR A 23 3.65 -8.65 14.20
C TYR A 23 3.05 -7.28 13.87
N ILE A 24 2.48 -6.61 14.87
CA ILE A 24 2.00 -5.22 14.72
C ILE A 24 3.20 -4.28 14.75
N VAL A 25 3.38 -3.57 13.66
CA VAL A 25 4.50 -2.67 13.43
C VAL A 25 4.43 -1.46 14.37
N GLN A 26 5.57 -1.09 14.95
CA GLN A 26 5.76 0.08 15.79
C GLN A 26 6.49 1.19 15.01
N GLU A 27 6.48 2.42 15.52
CA GLU A 27 7.13 3.56 14.86
C GLU A 27 8.64 3.31 14.62
N LYS A 28 9.33 2.66 15.57
CA LYS A 28 10.76 2.30 15.46
C LYS A 28 11.07 1.39 14.26
N ASP A 29 10.08 0.66 13.76
CA ASP A 29 10.23 -0.35 12.70
C ASP A 29 10.06 0.23 11.29
N LEU A 30 9.53 1.46 11.16
CA LEU A 30 9.16 2.05 9.86
C LEU A 30 10.34 2.16 8.89
N ASP A 31 11.54 2.45 9.40
CA ASP A 31 12.74 2.54 8.56
C ASP A 31 13.13 1.17 8.00
N ARG A 32 12.93 0.10 8.78
CA ARG A 32 13.13 -1.29 8.33
C ARG A 32 12.10 -1.69 7.28
N LEU A 33 10.84 -1.35 7.46
CA LEU A 33 9.80 -1.60 6.46
C LEU A 33 10.09 -0.89 5.14
N ALA A 34 10.60 0.34 5.19
CA ALA A 34 10.98 1.07 3.98
C ALA A 34 12.13 0.38 3.22
N GLU A 35 13.07 -0.29 3.92
CA GLU A 35 14.09 -1.14 3.30
C GLU A 35 13.51 -2.37 2.63
N VAL A 36 12.58 -3.05 3.31
CA VAL A 36 11.84 -4.21 2.75
C VAL A 36 11.09 -3.80 1.48
N ALA A 37 10.40 -2.67 1.51
CA ALA A 37 9.69 -2.16 0.33
C ALA A 37 10.65 -1.80 -0.81
N ALA A 38 11.76 -1.14 -0.52
CA ALA A 38 12.76 -0.83 -1.53
C ALA A 38 13.34 -2.10 -2.17
N ASP A 39 13.60 -3.15 -1.40
CA ASP A 39 14.03 -4.45 -1.95
C ASP A 39 12.95 -5.07 -2.86
N ALA A 40 11.69 -5.07 -2.42
CA ALA A 40 10.56 -5.62 -3.16
C ALA A 40 10.29 -4.89 -4.49
N TYR A 41 10.57 -3.58 -4.55
CA TYR A 41 10.23 -2.72 -5.68
C TYR A 41 11.28 -2.61 -6.78
N GLN A 42 12.39 -3.36 -6.73
CA GLN A 42 13.47 -3.29 -7.73
C GLN A 42 12.99 -3.44 -9.17
N ASP A 43 11.95 -4.27 -9.41
CA ASP A 43 11.37 -4.51 -10.72
C ASP A 43 9.97 -3.88 -10.87
N TYR A 44 9.59 -2.96 -9.97
CA TYR A 44 8.26 -2.38 -10.00
C TYR A 44 8.18 -1.19 -10.96
N PRO A 45 7.32 -1.21 -11.99
CA PRO A 45 7.30 -0.20 -13.05
C PRO A 45 7.10 1.22 -12.53
N LEU A 46 6.21 1.42 -11.55
CA LEU A 46 5.92 2.72 -10.97
C LEU A 46 7.15 3.34 -10.30
N HIS A 47 7.93 2.56 -9.53
CA HIS A 47 9.14 3.06 -8.87
C HIS A 47 10.25 3.40 -9.88
N LYS A 48 10.39 2.64 -10.96
CA LYS A 48 11.27 2.99 -12.08
C LYS A 48 10.84 4.29 -12.76
N TRP A 49 9.55 4.49 -12.96
CA TRP A 49 9.04 5.72 -13.55
C TRP A 49 9.26 6.94 -12.66
N PHE A 50 9.09 6.83 -11.34
CA PHE A 50 9.42 7.92 -10.41
C PHE A 50 10.87 8.39 -10.55
N THR A 51 11.77 7.51 -10.94
CA THR A 51 13.22 7.75 -11.05
C THR A 51 13.73 7.74 -12.50
N LYS A 52 12.90 8.18 -13.44
CA LYS A 52 13.23 8.36 -14.89
C LYS A 52 13.65 7.06 -15.60
N GLY A 53 13.00 5.95 -15.29
CA GLY A 53 13.16 4.66 -15.98
C GLY A 53 14.22 3.73 -15.40
N LYS A 54 15.06 4.19 -14.46
CA LYS A 54 16.01 3.35 -13.73
C LYS A 54 15.59 3.23 -12.28
N TYR A 55 15.64 2.01 -11.73
CA TYR A 55 15.36 1.83 -10.31
C TYR A 55 16.43 2.51 -9.45
N ASP A 56 15.98 3.25 -8.44
CA ASP A 56 16.81 3.89 -7.42
C ASP A 56 16.32 3.45 -6.04
N ALA A 57 17.09 2.57 -5.40
CA ALA A 57 16.74 1.98 -4.09
C ALA A 57 16.61 3.04 -2.99
N LYS A 58 17.47 4.07 -3.00
CA LYS A 58 17.44 5.15 -2.00
C LYS A 58 16.21 6.04 -2.17
N ALA A 59 15.85 6.40 -3.41
CA ALA A 59 14.63 7.14 -3.69
C ALA A 59 13.39 6.32 -3.31
N SER A 60 13.37 5.03 -3.66
CA SER A 60 12.28 4.10 -3.32
C SER A 60 12.11 3.97 -1.80
N LYS A 61 13.22 3.81 -1.05
CA LYS A 61 13.21 3.79 0.41
C LYS A 61 12.65 5.10 0.99
N LEU A 62 13.11 6.26 0.50
CA LEU A 62 12.65 7.57 0.98
C LEU A 62 11.15 7.78 0.72
N ILE A 63 10.65 7.42 -0.47
CA ILE A 63 9.22 7.47 -0.78
C ILE A 63 8.42 6.65 0.23
N MET A 64 8.86 5.42 0.50
CA MET A 64 8.16 4.55 1.45
C MET A 64 8.26 5.04 2.90
N GLN A 65 9.42 5.56 3.33
CA GLN A 65 9.56 6.18 4.66
C GLN A 65 8.57 7.32 4.86
N ILE A 66 8.48 8.23 3.87
CA ILE A 66 7.53 9.35 3.91
C ILE A 66 6.09 8.83 4.00
N SER A 67 5.74 7.86 3.15
CA SER A 67 4.40 7.29 3.11
C SER A 67 4.03 6.64 4.45
N LEU A 68 4.87 5.75 4.98
CA LEU A 68 4.63 5.04 6.23
C LEU A 68 4.47 6.01 7.41
N LYS A 69 5.38 6.98 7.57
CA LYS A 69 5.31 7.98 8.65
C LYS A 69 4.06 8.85 8.58
N THR A 70 3.55 9.10 7.38
CA THR A 70 2.34 9.91 7.18
C THR A 70 1.06 9.13 7.52
N MET A 71 1.10 7.79 7.44
CA MET A 71 -0.08 6.93 7.56
C MET A 71 -0.18 6.20 8.91
N THR A 72 0.85 6.21 9.74
CA THR A 72 0.97 5.33 10.92
C THR A 72 -0.22 5.41 11.87
N GLU A 73 -0.80 6.59 12.06
CA GLU A 73 -1.95 6.78 12.96
C GLU A 73 -3.27 6.28 12.36
N ASP A 74 -3.39 6.32 11.04
CA ASP A 74 -4.62 6.04 10.30
C ASP A 74 -4.61 4.65 9.61
N ALA A 75 -3.57 3.83 9.82
CA ALA A 75 -3.37 2.56 9.14
C ALA A 75 -3.32 1.36 10.08
N VAL A 76 -3.62 0.19 9.54
CA VAL A 76 -3.24 -1.11 10.09
C VAL A 76 -1.98 -1.57 9.38
N ILE A 77 -0.83 -1.51 10.07
CA ILE A 77 0.48 -1.90 9.55
C ILE A 77 0.99 -3.10 10.33
N TYR A 78 1.30 -4.17 9.65
CA TYR A 78 1.79 -5.40 10.25
C TYR A 78 2.77 -6.15 9.34
N ALA A 79 3.63 -6.95 9.93
CA ALA A 79 4.62 -7.77 9.27
C ALA A 79 4.38 -9.26 9.54
N ASP A 80 5.05 -10.11 8.74
CA ASP A 80 5.00 -11.57 8.89
C ASP A 80 5.56 -12.05 10.24
N SER A 81 6.54 -11.32 10.77
CA SER A 81 7.20 -11.56 12.06
C SER A 81 8.02 -10.32 12.46
N GLU A 82 8.74 -10.37 13.59
CA GLU A 82 9.69 -9.34 14.00
C GLU A 82 10.88 -9.19 13.04
N GLU A 83 11.25 -10.23 12.27
CA GLU A 83 12.28 -10.18 11.25
C GLU A 83 11.86 -9.35 10.03
N MET A 84 10.55 -9.13 9.82
CA MET A 84 9.99 -8.29 8.77
C MET A 84 10.50 -8.66 7.36
N ASN A 85 10.27 -9.91 6.95
CA ASN A 85 10.56 -10.35 5.58
C ASN A 85 9.47 -9.92 4.59
N GLY A 86 8.28 -9.58 5.11
CA GLY A 86 7.19 -8.98 4.37
C GLY A 86 6.24 -8.23 5.28
N PHE A 87 5.51 -7.26 4.73
CA PHE A 87 4.53 -6.48 5.46
C PHE A 87 3.36 -6.06 4.59
N ALA A 88 2.24 -5.72 5.24
CA ALA A 88 1.07 -5.14 4.61
C ALA A 88 0.66 -3.84 5.31
N VAL A 89 0.10 -2.92 4.53
CA VAL A 89 -0.49 -1.66 4.98
C VAL A 89 -1.91 -1.57 4.48
N TRP A 90 -2.85 -1.45 5.40
CA TRP A 90 -4.26 -1.26 5.09
C TRP A 90 -4.76 0.07 5.62
N LEU A 91 -5.50 0.77 4.80
CA LEU A 91 -6.10 2.06 5.12
C LEU A 91 -7.63 1.93 5.11
N PRO A 92 -8.33 2.44 6.13
CA PRO A 92 -9.79 2.51 6.08
C PRO A 92 -10.25 3.53 5.04
N PHE A 93 -11.47 3.37 4.57
CA PHE A 93 -12.13 4.34 3.69
C PHE A 93 -12.00 5.78 4.23
N GLY A 94 -11.86 6.74 3.32
CA GLY A 94 -11.76 8.17 3.67
C GLY A 94 -10.35 8.65 4.02
N PHE A 95 -9.31 7.80 3.86
CA PHE A 95 -7.93 8.28 3.93
C PHE A 95 -7.63 9.22 2.74
N THR A 96 -7.27 10.47 3.02
CA THR A 96 -7.13 11.54 2.00
C THR A 96 -5.69 11.77 1.51
N GLY A 97 -4.77 10.84 1.80
CA GLY A 97 -3.39 10.94 1.31
C GLY A 97 -2.49 11.90 2.10
N SER A 98 -1.26 12.07 1.62
CA SER A 98 -0.23 12.91 2.27
C SER A 98 -0.50 14.40 2.04
N LYS A 99 -0.47 15.18 3.12
CA LYS A 99 -0.49 16.64 3.04
C LYS A 99 0.92 17.16 2.79
N THR A 100 1.07 18.32 2.15
CA THR A 100 2.37 18.91 1.78
C THR A 100 3.32 19.09 2.97
N LEU A 101 2.82 19.56 4.11
CA LEU A 101 3.65 19.80 5.29
C LEU A 101 4.18 18.49 5.90
N PRO A 102 3.36 17.45 6.17
CA PRO A 102 3.86 16.14 6.57
C PRO A 102 4.86 15.52 5.58
N PHE A 103 4.64 15.68 4.27
CA PHE A 103 5.59 15.23 3.25
C PHE A 103 6.99 15.85 3.46
N LEU A 104 7.07 17.17 3.61
CA LEU A 104 8.35 17.87 3.81
C LEU A 104 9.02 17.47 5.13
N MET A 105 8.26 17.40 6.22
CA MET A 105 8.76 17.05 7.55
C MET A 105 9.27 15.59 7.62
N ASN A 106 8.66 14.69 6.89
CA ASN A 106 9.01 13.26 6.89
C ASN A 106 10.13 12.89 5.89
N GLY A 107 10.79 13.86 5.26
CA GLY A 107 11.96 13.61 4.42
C GLY A 107 11.82 14.02 2.95
N GLY A 108 10.76 14.73 2.58
CA GLY A 108 10.52 15.19 1.20
C GLY A 108 11.68 16.01 0.65
N LEU A 109 12.32 16.85 1.47
CA LEU A 109 13.52 17.61 1.07
C LEU A 109 14.70 16.67 0.73
N ARG A 110 14.91 15.61 1.53
CA ARG A 110 15.96 14.61 1.25
C ARG A 110 15.71 13.89 -0.08
N LEU A 111 14.45 13.59 -0.38
CA LEU A 111 14.06 12.97 -1.65
C LEU A 111 14.34 13.91 -2.83
N ILE A 112 14.01 15.21 -2.71
CA ILE A 112 14.28 16.21 -3.74
C ILE A 112 15.78 16.38 -3.99
N LEU A 113 16.57 16.48 -2.92
CA LEU A 113 18.02 16.61 -3.02
C LEU A 113 18.70 15.39 -3.64
N HIS A 114 18.15 14.18 -3.41
CA HIS A 114 18.68 12.94 -3.95
C HIS A 114 18.28 12.70 -5.41
N ALA A 115 16.97 12.78 -5.72
CA ALA A 115 16.41 12.37 -7.02
C ALA A 115 16.07 13.55 -7.95
N GLY A 116 16.28 14.79 -7.49
CA GLY A 116 15.96 16.01 -8.20
C GLY A 116 14.47 16.40 -8.09
N PRO A 117 14.14 17.67 -8.40
CA PRO A 117 12.77 18.19 -8.20
C PRO A 117 11.72 17.52 -9.09
N GLY A 118 12.11 16.97 -10.24
CA GLY A 118 11.18 16.31 -11.16
C GLY A 118 10.49 15.06 -10.58
N ILE A 119 11.02 14.47 -9.50
CA ILE A 119 10.35 13.33 -8.82
C ILE A 119 9.03 13.76 -8.21
N ILE A 120 8.95 14.99 -7.68
CA ILE A 120 7.72 15.54 -7.09
C ILE A 120 6.60 15.64 -8.12
N GLY A 121 6.92 16.14 -9.32
CA GLY A 121 5.93 16.21 -10.41
C GLY A 121 5.35 14.84 -10.76
N ARG A 122 6.19 13.78 -10.80
CA ARG A 122 5.73 12.40 -11.07
C ARG A 122 4.92 11.82 -9.91
N LEU A 123 5.33 12.05 -8.66
CA LEU A 123 4.56 11.64 -7.48
C LEU A 123 3.18 12.30 -7.46
N LEU A 124 3.11 13.62 -7.68
CA LEU A 124 1.84 14.36 -7.73
C LEU A 124 0.95 13.89 -8.89
N THR A 125 1.54 13.61 -10.07
CA THR A 125 0.79 13.05 -11.20
C THR A 125 0.15 11.72 -10.82
N TYR A 126 0.91 10.82 -10.19
CA TYR A 126 0.39 9.54 -9.72
C TYR A 126 -0.68 9.70 -8.64
N GLU A 127 -0.41 10.50 -7.60
CA GLU A 127 -1.36 10.70 -6.51
C GLU A 127 -2.69 11.30 -7.01
N THR A 128 -2.62 12.34 -7.85
CA THR A 128 -3.82 12.96 -8.42
C THR A 128 -4.63 11.96 -9.24
N TYR A 129 -3.95 11.15 -10.04
CA TYR A 129 -4.57 10.12 -10.85
C TYR A 129 -5.21 9.03 -9.98
N ALA A 130 -4.46 8.44 -9.04
CA ALA A 130 -4.96 7.41 -8.13
C ALA A 130 -6.14 7.92 -7.28
N MET A 131 -6.09 9.16 -6.81
CA MET A 131 -7.22 9.79 -6.10
C MET A 131 -8.45 9.96 -6.99
N SER A 132 -8.27 10.31 -8.27
CA SER A 132 -9.40 10.44 -9.21
C SER A 132 -10.07 9.10 -9.48
N LEU A 133 -9.29 8.03 -9.61
CA LEU A 133 -9.81 6.67 -9.74
C LEU A 133 -10.54 6.21 -8.49
N LYS A 134 -9.94 6.40 -7.32
CA LYS A 134 -10.57 6.06 -6.05
C LYS A 134 -11.94 6.72 -5.89
N LYS A 135 -12.09 7.98 -6.30
CA LYS A 135 -13.40 8.66 -6.26
C LYS A 135 -14.48 7.92 -7.06
N GLY A 136 -14.13 7.27 -8.15
CA GLY A 136 -15.05 6.42 -8.92
C GLY A 136 -15.47 5.12 -8.20
N PHE A 137 -14.73 4.72 -7.17
CA PHE A 137 -14.97 3.51 -6.36
C PHE A 137 -15.31 3.83 -4.90
N THR A 138 -15.29 5.11 -4.47
CA THR A 138 -15.41 5.56 -3.07
C THR A 138 -16.73 5.19 -2.39
N GLU A 139 -17.77 4.89 -3.13
CA GLU A 139 -19.03 4.39 -2.55
C GLU A 139 -19.04 2.85 -2.36
N ASN A 140 -17.93 2.18 -2.71
CA ASN A 140 -17.88 0.74 -2.92
C ASN A 140 -16.72 0.01 -2.23
N TYR A 141 -15.95 0.63 -1.34
CA TYR A 141 -14.97 -0.09 -0.53
C TYR A 141 -14.82 0.48 0.89
N ASP A 142 -14.46 -0.41 1.83
CA ASP A 142 -14.27 -0.10 3.24
C ASP A 142 -12.79 -0.08 3.60
N TRP A 143 -12.00 -0.97 2.98
CA TRP A 143 -10.56 -1.09 3.22
C TRP A 143 -9.73 -1.04 1.94
N TYR A 144 -8.64 -0.30 1.98
CA TYR A 144 -7.67 -0.19 0.90
C TYR A 144 -6.35 -0.85 1.26
N LEU A 145 -5.98 -1.92 0.55
CA LEU A 145 -4.62 -2.48 0.61
C LEU A 145 -3.65 -1.52 -0.09
N TYR A 146 -3.07 -0.61 0.69
CA TYR A 146 -2.13 0.39 0.19
C TYR A 146 -0.79 -0.21 -0.22
N ASN A 147 -0.29 -1.20 0.55
CA ASN A 147 0.99 -1.83 0.30
C ASN A 147 0.97 -3.31 0.69
N LEU A 148 1.60 -4.12 -0.15
CA LEU A 148 2.03 -5.49 0.16
C LEU A 148 3.45 -5.64 -0.38
N SER A 149 4.44 -5.68 0.51
CA SER A 149 5.84 -5.85 0.14
C SER A 149 6.43 -7.09 0.80
N ILE A 150 7.17 -7.86 0.02
CA ILE A 150 7.89 -9.07 0.45
C ILE A 150 9.29 -9.00 -0.16
N LYS A 151 10.33 -9.14 0.67
CA LYS A 151 11.72 -9.19 0.21
C LYS A 151 11.89 -10.21 -0.91
N LYS A 152 12.76 -9.91 -1.88
CA LYS A 152 12.97 -10.77 -3.05
C LYS A 152 13.32 -12.21 -2.68
N ASP A 153 14.20 -12.40 -1.72
CA ASP A 153 14.65 -13.72 -1.24
C ASP A 153 13.59 -14.48 -0.43
N ALA A 154 12.54 -13.79 0.02
CA ALA A 154 11.42 -14.35 0.76
C ALA A 154 10.16 -14.57 -0.10
N GLN A 155 10.16 -14.15 -1.38
CA GLN A 155 9.06 -14.40 -2.30
C GLN A 155 8.92 -15.90 -2.64
N GLY A 156 7.72 -16.31 -3.05
CA GLY A 156 7.43 -17.72 -3.36
C GLY A 156 7.28 -18.66 -2.16
N LYS A 157 7.45 -18.15 -0.93
CA LYS A 157 7.38 -18.93 0.33
C LYS A 157 6.05 -18.80 1.08
N GLY A 158 4.97 -18.34 0.42
CA GLY A 158 3.64 -18.23 1.01
C GLY A 158 3.40 -16.97 1.86
N LEU A 159 4.36 -16.04 1.98
CA LEU A 159 4.22 -14.86 2.82
C LEU A 159 3.09 -13.94 2.38
N ALA A 160 2.79 -13.83 1.07
CA ALA A 160 1.63 -13.08 0.59
C ALA A 160 0.33 -13.62 1.20
N SER A 161 0.18 -14.95 1.24
CA SER A 161 -0.98 -15.61 1.85
C SER A 161 -1.06 -15.33 3.35
N LYS A 162 0.07 -15.45 4.05
CA LYS A 162 0.16 -15.18 5.49
C LYS A 162 -0.27 -13.75 5.82
N LEU A 163 0.14 -12.78 5.01
CA LEU A 163 -0.15 -11.35 5.21
C LEU A 163 -1.57 -10.96 4.78
N LEU A 164 -2.11 -11.54 3.70
CA LEU A 164 -3.41 -11.12 3.17
C LEU A 164 -4.59 -11.78 3.88
N ARG A 165 -4.53 -13.10 4.15
CA ARG A 165 -5.69 -13.86 4.62
C ARG A 165 -6.33 -13.33 5.90
N PRO A 166 -5.59 -12.92 6.95
CA PRO A 166 -6.22 -12.46 8.19
C PRO A 166 -7.09 -11.20 7.98
N MET A 167 -6.60 -10.26 7.19
CA MET A 167 -7.34 -9.03 6.91
C MET A 167 -8.50 -9.27 5.94
N LEU A 168 -8.34 -10.16 4.95
CA LEU A 168 -9.43 -10.55 4.06
C LEU A 168 -10.51 -11.33 4.79
N GLN A 169 -10.15 -12.17 5.77
CA GLN A 169 -11.12 -12.85 6.64
C GLN A 169 -11.88 -11.85 7.50
N PHE A 170 -11.18 -10.85 8.08
CA PHE A 170 -11.83 -9.76 8.79
C PHE A 170 -12.83 -9.01 7.90
N CYS A 171 -12.47 -8.72 6.65
CA CYS A 171 -13.40 -8.10 5.70
C CYS A 171 -14.62 -9.01 5.41
N ASP A 172 -14.43 -10.33 5.30
CA ASP A 172 -15.53 -11.28 5.10
C ASP A 172 -16.46 -11.33 6.31
N ASP A 173 -15.90 -11.41 7.52
CA ASP A 173 -16.67 -11.50 8.78
C ASP A 173 -17.52 -10.25 9.05
N GLU A 174 -16.99 -9.08 8.68
CA GLU A 174 -17.66 -7.78 8.86
C GLU A 174 -18.42 -7.31 7.61
N CYS A 175 -18.53 -8.14 6.57
CA CYS A 175 -19.19 -7.81 5.29
C CYS A 175 -18.63 -6.56 4.60
N MET A 176 -17.30 -6.36 4.65
CA MET A 176 -16.59 -5.20 4.14
C MET A 176 -15.94 -5.45 2.78
N VAL A 177 -15.97 -4.45 1.91
CA VAL A 177 -15.35 -4.47 0.58
C VAL A 177 -13.89 -4.03 0.69
N ALA A 178 -13.00 -4.78 0.04
CA ALA A 178 -11.58 -4.43 -0.07
C ALA A 178 -11.23 -3.91 -1.46
N TYR A 179 -10.37 -2.90 -1.51
CA TYR A 179 -9.84 -2.28 -2.73
C TYR A 179 -8.32 -2.36 -2.74
N LEU A 180 -7.74 -2.49 -3.92
CA LEU A 180 -6.29 -2.35 -4.12
C LEU A 180 -5.96 -1.78 -5.51
N GLU A 181 -4.72 -1.32 -5.62
CA GLU A 181 -4.11 -0.90 -6.88
C GLU A 181 -2.77 -1.61 -7.08
N THR A 182 -2.43 -1.92 -8.33
CA THR A 182 -1.11 -2.43 -8.68
C THR A 182 -0.66 -1.90 -10.05
N ASN A 183 0.65 -1.88 -10.28
CA ASN A 183 1.24 -1.46 -11.56
C ASN A 183 2.08 -2.58 -12.18
N LYS A 184 1.92 -3.80 -11.70
CA LYS A 184 2.63 -4.98 -12.20
C LYS A 184 1.61 -6.05 -12.61
N GLU A 185 1.54 -6.36 -13.90
CA GLU A 185 0.55 -7.28 -14.48
C GLU A 185 0.50 -8.67 -13.76
N PRO A 186 1.63 -9.33 -13.43
CA PRO A 186 1.58 -10.60 -12.70
C PRO A 186 0.86 -10.52 -11.34
N ASN A 187 0.80 -9.33 -10.72
CA ASN A 187 0.08 -9.14 -9.47
C ASN A 187 -1.45 -9.23 -9.66
N VAL A 188 -1.96 -8.95 -10.85
CA VAL A 188 -3.39 -9.11 -11.16
C VAL A 188 -3.82 -10.56 -10.97
N GLY A 189 -3.03 -11.51 -11.49
CA GLY A 189 -3.25 -12.94 -11.29
C GLY A 189 -3.16 -13.36 -9.82
N LEU A 190 -2.16 -12.81 -9.09
CA LEU A 190 -2.01 -13.02 -7.66
C LEU A 190 -3.27 -12.58 -6.90
N TYR A 191 -3.74 -11.37 -7.11
CA TYR A 191 -4.90 -10.82 -6.39
C TYR A 191 -6.22 -11.48 -6.79
N ARG A 192 -6.37 -11.91 -8.06
CA ARG A 192 -7.51 -12.77 -8.47
C ARG A 192 -7.61 -14.05 -7.65
N HIS A 193 -6.47 -14.68 -7.33
CA HIS A 193 -6.44 -15.87 -6.46
C HIS A 193 -7.01 -15.58 -5.05
N TYR A 194 -6.94 -14.33 -4.58
CA TYR A 194 -7.55 -13.91 -3.31
C TYR A 194 -8.98 -13.35 -3.46
N GLY A 195 -9.57 -13.44 -4.65
CA GLY A 195 -10.95 -13.05 -4.90
C GLY A 195 -11.13 -11.58 -5.28
N PHE A 196 -10.07 -10.90 -5.71
CA PHE A 196 -10.20 -9.56 -6.28
C PHE A 196 -10.54 -9.62 -7.76
N ASP A 197 -11.49 -8.82 -8.19
CA ASP A 197 -11.87 -8.62 -9.58
C ASP A 197 -11.20 -7.37 -10.14
N LEU A 198 -10.72 -7.44 -11.38
CA LEU A 198 -10.16 -6.30 -12.10
C LEU A 198 -11.29 -5.38 -12.56
N MET A 199 -11.33 -4.18 -12.01
CA MET A 199 -12.36 -3.18 -12.31
C MET A 199 -11.90 -2.20 -13.38
N LYS A 200 -10.60 -1.88 -13.41
CA LYS A 200 -10.05 -0.94 -14.36
C LYS A 200 -8.59 -1.24 -14.67
N GLU A 201 -8.26 -1.05 -15.96
CA GLU A 201 -6.89 -1.11 -16.47
C GLU A 201 -6.70 0.10 -17.39
N GLU A 202 -5.75 0.99 -17.06
CA GLU A 202 -5.42 2.14 -17.89
C GLU A 202 -3.99 2.64 -17.62
N GLN A 203 -3.44 3.45 -18.51
CA GLN A 203 -2.11 4.04 -18.29
C GLN A 203 -2.19 5.27 -17.40
N ILE A 204 -1.21 5.37 -16.47
CA ILE A 204 -1.02 6.59 -15.68
C ILE A 204 -0.69 7.75 -16.63
N PRO A 205 -1.34 8.91 -16.52
CA PRO A 205 -1.07 10.06 -17.37
C PRO A 205 0.42 10.41 -17.46
N ARG A 206 0.90 10.70 -18.67
CA ARG A 206 2.31 11.05 -18.95
C ARG A 206 3.32 9.96 -18.58
N SER A 207 2.90 8.71 -18.55
CA SER A 207 3.76 7.55 -18.29
C SER A 207 3.48 6.40 -19.27
N THR A 208 4.35 5.38 -19.23
CA THR A 208 4.12 4.07 -19.88
C THR A 208 3.69 3.01 -18.89
N VAL A 209 3.39 3.42 -17.65
CA VAL A 209 3.03 2.49 -16.57
C VAL A 209 1.54 2.21 -16.60
N THR A 210 1.17 0.96 -16.72
CA THR A 210 -0.21 0.51 -16.60
C THR A 210 -0.59 0.46 -15.12
N HIS A 211 -1.81 0.86 -14.84
CA HIS A 211 -2.41 0.85 -13.51
C HIS A 211 -3.63 -0.05 -13.53
N TYR A 212 -3.71 -0.93 -12.56
CA TYR A 212 -4.77 -1.91 -12.38
C TYR A 212 -5.47 -1.62 -11.05
N ALA A 213 -6.77 -1.29 -11.11
CA ALA A 213 -7.63 -1.12 -9.93
C ALA A 213 -8.49 -2.37 -9.74
N MET A 214 -8.50 -2.92 -8.53
CA MET A 214 -9.17 -4.18 -8.24
C MET A 214 -10.01 -4.05 -6.97
N VAL A 215 -11.16 -4.72 -6.96
CA VAL A 215 -12.12 -4.75 -5.85
C VAL A 215 -12.41 -6.19 -5.46
N ARG A 216 -12.55 -6.44 -4.17
CA ARG A 216 -13.00 -7.71 -3.63
C ARG A 216 -14.25 -7.48 -2.77
N THR A 217 -15.35 -8.08 -3.16
CA THR A 217 -16.54 -8.15 -2.32
C THR A 217 -16.37 -9.23 -1.26
N PRO A 218 -16.95 -9.06 -0.05
CA PRO A 218 -16.91 -10.09 0.98
C PRO A 218 -17.54 -11.38 0.48
N LYS A 219 -16.99 -12.51 0.89
CA LYS A 219 -17.62 -13.80 0.64
C LYS A 219 -18.84 -13.88 1.55
N GLY A 220 -20.04 -14.01 0.96
CA GLY A 220 -21.28 -14.15 1.71
C GLY A 220 -21.20 -15.31 2.72
N LYS A 221 -21.82 -15.10 3.88
CA LYS A 221 -22.08 -16.19 4.84
C LYS A 221 -23.13 -17.13 4.27
#